data_082074c76396a191676b63ba56072491
#
_entry.id   082074c76396a191676b63ba56072491
#
_cell.length_a   1.000
_cell.length_b   1.000
_cell.length_c   1.000
_cell.angle_alpha   90.00
_cell.angle_beta   90.00
_cell.angle_gamma   90.00
#
_symmetry.space_group_name_H-M   'P 1'
#
loop_
_entity.id
_entity.type
_entity.pdbx_description
1 polymer ?
#
loop_
_entity_poly.entity_id
_entity_poly.type
_entity_poly.pdbx_seq_one_letter_code
_entity_poly.pdbx_strand_id
1 'polypeptide(L)'
;MNSPRVVLALLSLPFLATAADKELPLVLPKRVALGTPKVMKIDNLEPESKGPRVLPKVPAEAKNLALGCPVTCSAKEAAAGDFSFLTDGDKGGEEGFEVELPRGHQWMQIELPKTSEIHAIALWHYHREHRVYFAVVVQISDDPDFKQGVTTVYNSDTEGELGLGKGKDYLYYESNTGRVFPVAGVKGRYVRFHSKGNSASPSNDYIEAEVWGVPAK
;
A
#
# COMPACT_ATOMS: atom_id res chain seq x y z
N MET A 1 64.62 12.82 36.00
CA MET A 1 63.84 11.71 35.41
C MET A 1 62.38 12.19 35.25
N ASN A 2 62.00 12.63 34.06
CA ASN A 2 60.64 13.14 33.80
C ASN A 2 59.82 12.02 33.15
N SER A 3 58.77 11.55 33.85
CA SER A 3 57.80 10.61 33.29
C SER A 3 56.78 11.34 32.39
N PRO A 4 56.46 10.83 31.20
CA PRO A 4 55.41 11.42 30.37
C PRO A 4 54.03 11.03 30.90
N ARG A 5 53.15 12.02 31.11
CA ARG A 5 51.73 11.83 31.42
C ARG A 5 51.00 11.50 30.09
N VAL A 6 50.52 10.28 29.97
CA VAL A 6 49.60 9.87 28.90
C VAL A 6 48.20 10.45 29.21
N VAL A 7 47.74 11.38 28.40
CA VAL A 7 46.38 11.87 28.43
C VAL A 7 45.50 10.96 27.55
N LEU A 8 44.66 10.14 28.17
CA LEU A 8 43.72 9.29 27.48
C LEU A 8 42.48 10.15 27.12
N ALA A 9 42.36 10.51 25.86
CA ALA A 9 41.16 11.19 25.34
C ALA A 9 40.05 10.16 25.17
N LEU A 10 39.00 10.22 26.02
CA LEU A 10 37.74 9.48 25.83
C LEU A 10 37.01 10.11 24.64
N LEU A 11 36.99 9.44 23.51
CA LEU A 11 36.07 9.72 22.42
C LEU A 11 34.68 9.22 22.82
N SER A 12 33.79 10.14 23.23
CA SER A 12 32.37 9.84 23.38
C SER A 12 31.74 9.75 21.96
N LEU A 13 31.47 8.52 21.54
CA LEU A 13 30.62 8.27 20.37
C LEU A 13 29.18 8.73 20.72
N PRO A 14 28.55 9.56 19.88
CA PRO A 14 27.14 9.89 20.09
C PRO A 14 26.30 8.62 19.93
N PHE A 15 25.62 8.26 20.99
CA PHE A 15 24.59 7.22 20.97
C PHE A 15 23.41 7.79 20.16
N LEU A 16 23.31 7.44 18.89
CA LEU A 16 22.09 7.70 18.11
C LEU A 16 20.98 6.82 18.70
N ALA A 17 20.17 7.40 19.57
CA ALA A 17 18.94 6.79 20.00
C ALA A 17 18.05 6.63 18.76
N THR A 18 17.85 5.40 18.30
CA THR A 18 16.80 5.09 17.33
C THR A 18 15.47 5.39 18.01
N ALA A 19 14.67 6.28 17.42
CA ALA A 19 13.32 6.53 17.90
C ALA A 19 12.55 5.20 17.93
N ALA A 20 11.79 4.97 19.01
CA ALA A 20 11.02 3.74 19.15
C ALA A 20 9.94 3.65 18.06
N ASP A 21 9.72 2.47 17.52
CA ASP A 21 8.64 2.21 16.56
C ASP A 21 7.28 2.57 17.19
N LYS A 22 6.37 3.10 16.36
CA LYS A 22 4.96 3.35 16.71
C LYS A 22 4.04 2.42 15.92
N GLU A 23 2.87 2.15 16.45
CA GLU A 23 1.80 1.54 15.64
C GLU A 23 1.46 2.46 14.47
N LEU A 24 1.17 1.87 13.31
CA LEU A 24 0.78 2.62 12.11
C LEU A 24 -0.41 3.54 12.42
N PRO A 25 -0.28 4.89 12.35
CA PRO A 25 -1.32 5.83 12.77
C PRO A 25 -2.39 6.00 11.68
N LEU A 26 -3.04 4.89 11.31
CA LEU A 26 -4.02 4.85 10.24
C LEU A 26 -5.35 5.45 10.71
N VAL A 27 -5.79 6.52 10.05
CA VAL A 27 -7.12 7.11 10.28
C VAL A 27 -8.11 6.41 9.33
N LEU A 28 -9.12 5.76 9.90
CA LEU A 28 -10.12 5.05 9.13
C LEU A 28 -11.31 5.95 8.77
N PRO A 29 -11.87 5.83 7.57
CA PRO A 29 -13.08 6.53 7.19
C PRO A 29 -14.28 5.94 7.92
N LYS A 30 -15.37 6.71 7.95
CA LYS A 30 -16.65 6.24 8.47
C LYS A 30 -17.15 5.06 7.64
N ARG A 31 -17.66 4.02 8.30
CA ARG A 31 -18.25 2.89 7.60
C ARG A 31 -19.53 3.33 6.91
N VAL A 32 -19.56 3.22 5.60
CA VAL A 32 -20.76 3.36 4.77
C VAL A 32 -20.92 2.04 4.02
N ALA A 33 -21.84 1.19 4.46
CA ALA A 33 -22.12 -0.08 3.81
C ALA A 33 -23.46 0.00 3.10
N LEU A 34 -23.49 -0.33 1.81
CA LEU A 34 -24.71 -0.50 1.02
C LEU A 34 -25.06 -2.00 0.94
N GLY A 35 -26.31 -2.33 1.23
CA GLY A 35 -26.81 -3.70 1.12
C GLY A 35 -26.41 -4.63 2.25
N THR A 36 -26.86 -5.87 2.16
CA THR A 36 -26.51 -6.95 3.09
C THR A 36 -25.27 -7.66 2.59
N PRO A 37 -24.24 -7.86 3.42
CA PRO A 37 -23.06 -8.64 3.04
C PRO A 37 -23.47 -10.04 2.57
N LYS A 38 -23.04 -10.42 1.38
CA LYS A 38 -23.21 -11.78 0.87
C LYS A 38 -21.98 -12.60 1.16
N VAL A 39 -22.14 -13.75 1.76
CA VAL A 39 -21.05 -14.73 1.85
C VAL A 39 -20.77 -15.24 0.44
N MET A 40 -19.59 -14.92 -0.08
CA MET A 40 -19.15 -15.41 -1.37
C MET A 40 -18.28 -16.64 -1.18
N LYS A 41 -18.51 -17.65 -2.02
CA LYS A 41 -17.64 -18.83 -2.11
C LYS A 41 -16.61 -18.55 -3.21
N ILE A 42 -15.47 -18.03 -2.80
CA ILE A 42 -14.34 -17.71 -3.68
C ILE A 42 -13.15 -18.50 -3.16
N ASP A 43 -12.48 -19.22 -4.05
CA ASP A 43 -11.27 -19.95 -3.72
C ASP A 43 -10.17 -18.97 -3.29
N ASN A 44 -9.35 -19.36 -2.33
CA ASN A 44 -8.27 -18.56 -1.78
C ASN A 44 -8.73 -17.24 -1.09
N LEU A 45 -9.98 -17.14 -0.65
CA LEU A 45 -10.43 -16.03 0.18
C LEU A 45 -9.92 -16.20 1.61
N GLU A 46 -9.42 -15.12 2.23
CA GLU A 46 -8.93 -15.18 3.60
C GLU A 46 -10.03 -15.62 4.58
N PRO A 47 -9.69 -16.46 5.58
CA PRO A 47 -10.63 -16.82 6.64
C PRO A 47 -11.10 -15.59 7.41
N GLU A 48 -12.35 -15.61 7.86
CA GLU A 48 -12.89 -14.54 8.69
C GLU A 48 -12.05 -14.37 9.96
N SER A 49 -11.52 -13.15 10.16
CA SER A 49 -10.77 -12.83 11.38
C SER A 49 -11.71 -12.69 12.57
N LYS A 50 -11.44 -13.43 13.65
CA LYS A 50 -12.21 -13.38 14.91
C LYS A 50 -11.66 -12.38 15.93
N GLY A 51 -10.59 -11.68 15.60
CA GLY A 51 -9.90 -10.77 16.50
C GLY A 51 -9.85 -9.32 16.01
N PRO A 52 -9.39 -8.38 16.86
CA PRO A 52 -9.15 -7.03 16.43
C PRO A 52 -8.05 -7.01 15.36
N ARG A 53 -8.16 -6.06 14.43
CA ARG A 53 -7.12 -5.84 13.43
C ARG A 53 -5.83 -5.40 14.10
N VAL A 54 -4.74 -6.09 13.80
CA VAL A 54 -3.40 -5.71 14.24
C VAL A 54 -2.74 -4.88 13.16
N LEU A 55 -2.38 -3.65 13.46
CA LEU A 55 -1.61 -2.80 12.56
C LEU A 55 -0.11 -3.04 12.72
N PRO A 56 0.68 -2.94 11.64
CA PRO A 56 2.12 -3.07 11.75
C PRO A 56 2.73 -1.90 12.53
N LYS A 57 3.90 -2.13 13.09
CA LYS A 57 4.74 -1.07 13.63
C LYS A 57 5.56 -0.45 12.52
N VAL A 58 5.73 0.86 12.58
CA VAL A 58 6.54 1.65 11.66
C VAL A 58 7.49 2.56 12.44
N PRO A 59 8.62 3.02 11.90
CA PRO A 59 9.50 3.98 12.55
C PRO A 59 8.72 5.21 13.03
N ALA A 60 9.12 5.79 14.15
CA ALA A 60 8.43 6.94 14.74
C ALA A 60 8.32 8.13 13.78
N GLU A 61 9.30 8.34 12.93
CA GLU A 61 9.38 9.37 11.89
C GLU A 61 8.60 9.04 10.60
N ALA A 62 8.12 7.80 10.46
CA ALA A 62 7.35 7.41 9.28
C ALA A 62 6.07 8.24 9.15
N LYS A 63 5.80 8.67 7.92
CA LYS A 63 4.62 9.44 7.54
C LYS A 63 4.05 8.91 6.22
N ASN A 64 2.80 9.28 5.91
CA ASN A 64 2.25 9.04 4.58
C ASN A 64 3.00 9.91 3.56
N LEU A 65 3.72 9.27 2.65
CA LEU A 65 4.53 9.90 1.61
C LEU A 65 3.75 10.06 0.30
N ALA A 66 2.60 9.41 0.18
CA ALA A 66 1.80 9.38 -1.04
C ALA A 66 0.85 10.57 -1.17
N LEU A 67 0.54 11.27 -0.08
CA LEU A 67 -0.45 12.35 -0.08
C LEU A 67 -0.12 13.43 -1.12
N GLY A 68 -1.02 13.63 -2.08
CA GLY A 68 -0.87 14.59 -3.18
C GLY A 68 0.20 14.23 -4.22
N CYS A 69 0.71 13.01 -4.21
CA CYS A 69 1.70 12.55 -5.18
C CYS A 69 1.08 12.30 -6.56
N PRO A 70 1.87 12.46 -7.65
CA PRO A 70 1.44 12.14 -9.00
C PRO A 70 1.08 10.65 -9.13
N VAL A 71 0.00 10.39 -9.86
CA VAL A 71 -0.47 9.04 -10.17
C VAL A 71 -0.50 8.84 -11.68
N THR A 72 0.00 7.70 -12.12
CA THR A 72 -0.12 7.22 -13.50
C THR A 72 -0.84 5.88 -13.53
N CYS A 73 -1.31 5.47 -14.71
CA CYS A 73 -2.15 4.30 -14.87
C CYS A 73 -1.83 3.56 -16.15
N SER A 74 -2.18 2.27 -16.23
CA SER A 74 -2.12 1.47 -17.46
C SER A 74 -3.11 1.95 -18.52
N ALA A 75 -4.26 2.46 -18.10
CA ALA A 75 -5.25 3.04 -19.00
C ALA A 75 -4.88 4.48 -19.37
N LYS A 76 -5.25 4.89 -20.58
CA LYS A 76 -5.02 6.27 -21.04
C LYS A 76 -5.84 7.29 -20.25
N GLU A 77 -7.04 6.88 -19.84
CA GLU A 77 -7.98 7.68 -19.06
C GLU A 77 -8.78 6.76 -18.13
N ALA A 78 -9.29 7.28 -17.05
CA ALA A 78 -10.24 6.58 -16.19
C ALA A 78 -11.58 6.45 -16.90
N ALA A 79 -12.33 5.40 -16.62
CA ALA A 79 -13.73 5.28 -17.07
C ALA A 79 -14.62 6.25 -16.28
N ALA A 80 -14.27 6.49 -15.00
CA ALA A 80 -14.86 7.51 -14.15
C ALA A 80 -13.83 7.98 -13.10
N GLY A 81 -14.02 9.20 -12.59
CA GLY A 81 -13.13 9.80 -11.58
C GLY A 81 -11.84 10.36 -12.17
N ASP A 82 -10.91 10.75 -11.30
CA ASP A 82 -9.60 11.29 -11.62
C ASP A 82 -8.51 10.49 -10.92
N PHE A 83 -7.36 10.29 -11.56
CA PHE A 83 -6.26 9.50 -10.98
C PHE A 83 -5.73 10.08 -9.67
N SER A 84 -5.86 11.40 -9.47
CA SER A 84 -5.44 12.07 -8.24
C SER A 84 -6.22 11.64 -7.00
N PHE A 85 -7.42 11.07 -7.15
CA PHE A 85 -8.22 10.55 -6.03
C PHE A 85 -7.49 9.45 -5.27
N LEU A 86 -6.58 8.70 -5.92
CA LEU A 86 -5.79 7.68 -5.24
C LEU A 86 -4.87 8.22 -4.12
N THR A 87 -4.58 9.51 -4.10
CA THR A 87 -3.61 10.13 -3.18
C THR A 87 -4.10 11.42 -2.55
N ASP A 88 -5.39 11.74 -2.62
CA ASP A 88 -5.96 13.01 -2.12
C ASP A 88 -6.24 13.01 -0.61
N GLY A 89 -6.17 11.83 0.03
CA GLY A 89 -6.41 11.62 1.46
C GLY A 89 -7.88 11.32 1.79
N ASP A 90 -8.78 11.31 0.81
CA ASP A 90 -10.16 10.90 1.01
C ASP A 90 -10.31 9.38 0.87
N LYS A 91 -10.69 8.73 1.95
CA LYS A 91 -10.93 7.28 2.04
C LYS A 91 -12.42 6.94 2.15
N GLY A 92 -13.27 7.94 2.10
CA GLY A 92 -14.71 7.80 2.36
C GLY A 92 -15.43 6.96 1.31
N GLY A 93 -14.97 7.01 0.08
CA GLY A 93 -15.54 6.27 -1.04
C GLY A 93 -16.98 6.68 -1.31
N GLU A 94 -17.32 7.98 -1.15
CA GLU A 94 -18.60 8.48 -1.61
C GLU A 94 -18.72 8.28 -3.12
N GLU A 95 -19.95 8.12 -3.62
CA GLU A 95 -20.18 7.92 -5.04
C GLU A 95 -19.62 9.10 -5.86
N GLY A 96 -18.79 8.77 -6.87
CA GLY A 96 -18.11 9.76 -7.70
C GLY A 96 -16.74 10.20 -7.21
N PHE A 97 -16.24 9.65 -6.10
CA PHE A 97 -14.88 9.89 -5.57
C PHE A 97 -13.96 8.66 -5.70
N GLU A 98 -14.39 7.66 -6.46
CA GLU A 98 -13.56 6.54 -6.87
C GLU A 98 -12.95 6.76 -8.26
N VAL A 99 -11.82 6.13 -8.50
CA VAL A 99 -11.22 5.99 -9.83
C VAL A 99 -11.67 4.65 -10.40
N GLU A 100 -12.55 4.66 -11.39
CA GLU A 100 -12.92 3.45 -12.12
C GLU A 100 -12.00 3.27 -13.34
N LEU A 101 -11.31 2.15 -13.40
CA LEU A 101 -10.50 1.74 -14.53
C LEU A 101 -11.22 0.69 -15.37
N PRO A 102 -10.92 0.62 -16.68
CA PRO A 102 -11.50 -0.36 -17.58
C PRO A 102 -11.35 -1.80 -17.10
N ARG A 103 -12.19 -2.70 -17.67
CA ARG A 103 -12.09 -4.14 -17.43
C ARG A 103 -10.72 -4.73 -17.76
N GLY A 104 -10.43 -5.86 -17.17
CA GLY A 104 -9.19 -6.62 -17.38
C GLY A 104 -8.09 -6.22 -16.42
N HIS A 105 -6.87 -6.61 -16.73
CA HIS A 105 -5.71 -6.24 -15.94
C HIS A 105 -5.43 -4.74 -16.07
N GLN A 106 -5.47 -4.05 -14.95
CA GLN A 106 -5.09 -2.64 -14.84
C GLN A 106 -4.08 -2.44 -13.71
N TRP A 107 -3.37 -1.34 -13.77
CA TRP A 107 -2.54 -0.89 -12.65
C TRP A 107 -2.60 0.63 -12.49
N MET A 108 -2.44 1.07 -11.24
CA MET A 108 -2.16 2.45 -10.86
C MET A 108 -0.80 2.54 -10.20
N GLN A 109 -0.08 3.62 -10.42
CA GLN A 109 1.27 3.84 -9.91
C GLN A 109 1.40 5.22 -9.29
N ILE A 110 1.89 5.24 -8.04
CA ILE A 110 2.25 6.45 -7.32
C ILE A 110 3.75 6.72 -7.52
N GLU A 111 4.11 7.97 -7.82
CA GLU A 111 5.48 8.45 -7.81
C GLU A 111 5.74 9.25 -6.55
N LEU A 112 6.52 8.71 -5.61
CA LEU A 112 6.96 9.42 -4.42
C LEU A 112 7.93 10.55 -4.77
N PRO A 113 8.03 11.62 -3.97
CA PRO A 113 8.91 12.76 -4.25
C PRO A 113 10.39 12.37 -4.42
N LYS A 114 10.81 11.32 -3.73
CA LYS A 114 12.15 10.72 -3.84
C LYS A 114 12.14 9.27 -3.37
N THR A 115 13.18 8.51 -3.68
CA THR A 115 13.42 7.20 -3.08
C THR A 115 13.26 7.26 -1.58
N SER A 116 12.49 6.35 -1.02
CA SER A 116 12.14 6.31 0.39
C SER A 116 12.20 4.88 0.91
N GLU A 117 12.42 4.72 2.20
CA GLU A 117 12.33 3.44 2.89
C GLU A 117 10.89 3.23 3.34
N ILE A 118 10.19 2.29 2.69
CA ILE A 118 8.76 2.05 2.85
C ILE A 118 8.55 0.95 3.90
N HIS A 119 7.68 1.20 4.88
CA HIS A 119 7.42 0.30 6.00
C HIS A 119 6.00 -0.26 6.03
N ALA A 120 5.04 0.45 5.45
CA ALA A 120 3.68 -0.04 5.27
C ALA A 120 3.02 0.63 4.08
N ILE A 121 2.10 -0.09 3.44
CA ILE A 121 1.22 0.43 2.39
C ILE A 121 -0.21 0.12 2.82
N ALA A 122 -1.11 1.09 2.68
CA ALA A 122 -2.54 0.87 2.86
C ALA A 122 -3.26 1.20 1.57
N LEU A 123 -4.22 0.36 1.18
CA LEU A 123 -4.97 0.49 -0.06
C LEU A 123 -6.46 0.35 0.23
N TRP A 124 -7.25 1.23 -0.34
CA TRP A 124 -8.70 1.13 -0.38
C TRP A 124 -9.15 1.05 -1.85
N HIS A 125 -9.74 -0.07 -2.19
CA HIS A 125 -10.62 -0.15 -3.35
C HIS A 125 -12.03 0.29 -2.94
N TYR A 126 -12.94 0.38 -3.89
CA TYR A 126 -14.34 0.72 -3.59
C TYR A 126 -14.94 -0.27 -2.59
N HIS A 127 -15.37 0.26 -1.44
CA HIS A 127 -15.76 -0.54 -0.27
C HIS A 127 -17.15 -0.24 0.27
N ARG A 128 -17.97 0.54 -0.43
CA ARG A 128 -19.37 0.77 -0.05
C ARG A 128 -20.22 -0.48 -0.25
N GLU A 129 -19.83 -1.34 -1.16
CA GLU A 129 -20.39 -2.66 -1.38
C GLU A 129 -19.39 -3.73 -0.95
N HIS A 130 -19.92 -4.89 -0.59
CA HIS A 130 -19.11 -6.01 -0.16
C HIS A 130 -18.47 -6.68 -1.39
N ARG A 131 -17.25 -6.30 -1.72
CA ARG A 131 -16.51 -6.77 -2.90
C ARG A 131 -15.23 -7.48 -2.54
N VAL A 132 -14.77 -8.34 -3.46
CA VAL A 132 -13.44 -8.95 -3.47
C VAL A 132 -12.80 -8.58 -4.79
N TYR A 133 -11.61 -7.97 -4.75
CA TYR A 133 -10.83 -7.67 -5.96
C TYR A 133 -9.92 -8.83 -6.31
N PHE A 134 -9.79 -9.13 -7.61
CA PHE A 134 -9.03 -10.29 -8.09
C PHE A 134 -7.63 -9.88 -8.55
N ALA A 135 -6.70 -10.81 -8.39
CA ALA A 135 -5.31 -10.68 -8.81
C ALA A 135 -4.67 -9.35 -8.34
N VAL A 136 -4.92 -8.99 -7.06
CA VAL A 136 -4.28 -7.81 -6.48
C VAL A 136 -2.80 -8.10 -6.29
N VAL A 137 -1.94 -7.25 -6.89
CA VAL A 137 -0.48 -7.31 -6.72
C VAL A 137 0.02 -5.94 -6.36
N VAL A 138 0.86 -5.84 -5.31
CA VAL A 138 1.48 -4.60 -4.87
C VAL A 138 2.98 -4.71 -5.01
N GLN A 139 3.58 -3.76 -5.74
CA GLN A 139 4.99 -3.74 -6.06
C GLN A 139 5.64 -2.41 -5.73
N ILE A 140 6.92 -2.46 -5.39
CA ILE A 140 7.79 -1.29 -5.12
C ILE A 140 9.00 -1.38 -6.04
N SER A 141 9.42 -0.25 -6.62
CA SER A 141 10.64 -0.14 -7.42
C SER A 141 11.20 1.29 -7.39
N ASP A 142 12.49 1.44 -7.72
CA ASP A 142 13.09 2.72 -8.11
C ASP A 142 13.02 2.95 -9.63
N ASP A 143 12.64 1.91 -10.39
CA ASP A 143 12.46 1.98 -11.84
C ASP A 143 10.99 2.29 -12.16
N PRO A 144 10.69 3.43 -12.82
CA PRO A 144 9.32 3.81 -13.19
C PRO A 144 8.62 2.81 -14.12
N ASP A 145 9.40 2.05 -14.88
CA ASP A 145 8.88 1.04 -15.80
C ASP A 145 8.67 -0.33 -15.14
N PHE A 146 9.13 -0.53 -13.91
CA PHE A 146 9.08 -1.82 -13.19
C PHE A 146 9.74 -2.98 -13.94
N LYS A 147 10.85 -2.70 -14.65
CA LYS A 147 11.67 -3.71 -15.34
C LYS A 147 12.82 -4.23 -14.49
N GLN A 148 13.26 -3.44 -13.49
CA GLN A 148 14.40 -3.74 -12.65
C GLN A 148 14.10 -3.40 -11.18
N GLY A 149 14.77 -4.10 -10.25
CA GLY A 149 14.70 -3.80 -8.82
C GLY A 149 13.27 -3.86 -8.24
N VAL A 150 12.42 -4.71 -8.82
CA VAL A 150 11.02 -4.83 -8.39
C VAL A 150 10.94 -5.73 -7.15
N THR A 151 10.32 -5.21 -6.09
CA THR A 151 9.95 -5.98 -4.92
C THR A 151 8.44 -6.13 -4.89
N THR A 152 7.93 -7.37 -4.97
CA THR A 152 6.52 -7.69 -4.78
C THR A 152 6.27 -7.90 -3.30
N VAL A 153 5.41 -7.07 -2.70
CA VAL A 153 5.08 -7.11 -1.27
C VAL A 153 3.77 -7.83 -0.97
N TYR A 154 2.94 -7.99 -1.99
CA TYR A 154 1.70 -8.75 -1.93
C TYR A 154 1.33 -9.26 -3.32
N ASN A 155 0.83 -10.50 -3.40
CA ASN A 155 0.39 -11.07 -4.67
C ASN A 155 -0.69 -12.14 -4.44
N SER A 156 -1.94 -11.82 -4.75
CA SER A 156 -3.09 -12.75 -4.72
C SER A 156 -3.42 -13.38 -6.08
N ASP A 157 -2.59 -13.16 -7.10
CA ASP A 157 -2.71 -13.80 -8.42
C ASP A 157 -2.15 -15.23 -8.38
N THR A 158 -2.91 -16.16 -7.82
CA THR A 158 -2.49 -17.55 -7.64
C THR A 158 -2.28 -18.31 -8.94
N GLU A 159 -2.93 -17.90 -10.01
CA GLU A 159 -2.78 -18.52 -11.33
C GLU A 159 -1.65 -17.89 -12.16
N GLY A 160 -1.15 -16.72 -11.78
CA GLY A 160 -0.11 -16.00 -12.51
C GLY A 160 -0.62 -15.37 -13.82
N GLU A 161 -1.90 -15.04 -13.87
CA GLU A 161 -2.56 -14.48 -15.06
C GLU A 161 -2.05 -13.11 -15.48
N LEU A 162 -1.47 -12.35 -14.53
CA LEU A 162 -0.90 -11.05 -14.79
C LEU A 162 0.52 -11.10 -15.37
N GLY A 163 1.14 -12.29 -15.41
CA GLY A 163 2.54 -12.45 -15.82
C GLY A 163 3.56 -11.91 -14.79
N LEU A 164 3.12 -11.63 -13.57
CA LEU A 164 3.95 -11.10 -12.46
C LEU A 164 4.42 -12.21 -11.50
N GLY A 165 4.30 -13.45 -11.90
CA GLY A 165 4.53 -14.63 -11.08
C GLY A 165 3.28 -15.08 -10.32
N LYS A 166 3.29 -16.34 -9.87
CA LYS A 166 2.19 -16.89 -9.05
C LYS A 166 2.25 -16.37 -7.63
N GLY A 167 1.12 -15.85 -7.15
CA GLY A 167 0.95 -15.37 -5.79
C GLY A 167 0.67 -16.50 -4.80
N LYS A 168 0.78 -16.14 -3.50
CA LYS A 168 0.46 -17.03 -2.38
C LYS A 168 -0.43 -16.36 -1.34
N ASP A 169 -0.73 -15.08 -1.57
CA ASP A 169 -1.53 -14.29 -0.64
C ASP A 169 -3.02 -14.57 -0.86
N TYR A 170 -3.79 -14.44 0.21
CA TYR A 170 -5.23 -14.60 0.14
C TYR A 170 -5.90 -13.39 -0.51
N LEU A 171 -6.99 -13.66 -1.23
CA LEU A 171 -7.98 -12.63 -1.53
C LEU A 171 -8.64 -12.14 -0.23
N TYR A 172 -9.18 -10.94 -0.23
CA TYR A 172 -9.82 -10.35 0.96
C TYR A 172 -11.08 -9.57 0.58
N TYR A 173 -11.98 -9.44 1.55
CA TYR A 173 -13.13 -8.54 1.42
C TYR A 173 -12.69 -7.10 1.61
N GLU A 174 -13.11 -6.24 0.69
CA GLU A 174 -12.95 -4.81 0.88
C GLU A 174 -13.89 -4.27 1.96
N SER A 175 -13.37 -3.32 2.70
CA SER A 175 -14.11 -2.61 3.74
C SER A 175 -13.53 -1.21 3.95
N ASN A 176 -14.23 -0.39 4.72
CA ASN A 176 -13.72 0.93 5.11
C ASN A 176 -12.38 0.90 5.87
N THR A 177 -11.94 -0.27 6.33
CA THR A 177 -10.64 -0.39 6.98
C THR A 177 -9.46 -0.45 6.00
N GLY A 178 -9.73 -0.67 4.71
CA GLY A 178 -8.71 -0.89 3.68
C GLY A 178 -7.83 -2.12 3.94
N ARG A 179 -6.95 -2.44 3.02
CA ARG A 179 -5.92 -3.48 3.22
C ARG A 179 -4.59 -2.84 3.56
N VAL A 180 -3.96 -3.29 4.64
CA VAL A 180 -2.60 -2.89 4.98
C VAL A 180 -1.63 -4.01 4.64
N PHE A 181 -0.58 -3.65 3.91
CA PHE A 181 0.53 -4.51 3.54
C PHE A 181 1.74 -4.08 4.38
N PRO A 182 2.19 -4.89 5.37
CA PRO A 182 3.43 -4.65 6.07
C PRO A 182 4.62 -4.75 5.09
N VAL A 183 5.53 -3.81 5.19
CA VAL A 183 6.75 -3.75 4.37
C VAL A 183 7.96 -3.64 5.31
N ALA A 184 9.00 -4.42 5.05
CA ALA A 184 10.17 -4.47 5.92
C ALA A 184 11.28 -3.48 5.50
N GLY A 185 10.93 -2.21 5.34
CA GLY A 185 11.90 -1.17 5.01
C GLY A 185 12.44 -1.27 3.57
N VAL A 186 11.58 -1.61 2.61
CA VAL A 186 11.96 -1.70 1.19
C VAL A 186 12.15 -0.30 0.62
N LYS A 187 13.29 -0.09 -0.05
CA LYS A 187 13.58 1.18 -0.75
C LYS A 187 12.89 1.20 -2.10
N GLY A 188 12.26 2.34 -2.41
CA GLY A 188 11.68 2.59 -3.70
C GLY A 188 11.09 4.00 -3.82
N ARG A 189 10.94 4.44 -5.05
CA ARG A 189 10.31 5.71 -5.41
C ARG A 189 8.91 5.51 -5.99
N TYR A 190 8.65 4.33 -6.58
CA TYR A 190 7.40 4.02 -7.23
C TYR A 190 6.69 2.87 -6.50
N VAL A 191 5.38 3.03 -6.30
CA VAL A 191 4.51 1.97 -5.78
C VAL A 191 3.43 1.71 -6.81
N ARG A 192 3.28 0.44 -7.22
CA ARG A 192 2.32 0.05 -8.24
C ARG A 192 1.33 -0.97 -7.68
N PHE A 193 0.06 -0.72 -7.96
CA PHE A 193 -1.07 -1.55 -7.57
C PHE A 193 -1.71 -2.13 -8.82
N HIS A 194 -1.83 -3.44 -8.89
CA HIS A 194 -2.49 -4.15 -9.98
C HIS A 194 -3.77 -4.80 -9.47
N SER A 195 -4.76 -4.92 -10.37
CA SER A 195 -5.98 -5.72 -10.15
C SER A 195 -6.59 -6.15 -11.48
N LYS A 196 -7.53 -7.11 -11.43
CA LYS A 196 -8.20 -7.67 -12.60
C LYS A 196 -9.70 -7.85 -12.32
N GLY A 197 -10.41 -6.74 -12.11
CA GLY A 197 -11.82 -6.74 -11.79
C GLY A 197 -12.13 -7.15 -10.35
N ASN A 198 -13.41 -7.29 -10.05
CA ASN A 198 -13.90 -7.64 -8.71
C ASN A 198 -15.15 -8.53 -8.77
N SER A 199 -15.64 -8.98 -7.64
CA SER A 199 -16.77 -9.91 -7.52
C SER A 199 -18.13 -9.32 -7.95
N ALA A 200 -18.24 -8.01 -8.13
CA ALA A 200 -19.47 -7.34 -8.54
C ALA A 200 -19.38 -6.80 -9.98
N SER A 201 -18.17 -6.49 -10.47
CA SER A 201 -17.94 -5.84 -11.75
C SER A 201 -16.61 -6.29 -12.36
N PRO A 202 -16.46 -6.31 -13.69
CA PRO A 202 -15.17 -6.51 -14.33
C PRO A 202 -14.24 -5.28 -14.24
N SER A 203 -14.72 -4.15 -13.75
CA SER A 203 -13.96 -2.91 -13.55
C SER A 203 -13.04 -2.99 -12.35
N ASN A 204 -12.08 -2.05 -12.29
CA ASN A 204 -11.14 -1.92 -11.18
C ASN A 204 -11.34 -0.55 -10.53
N ASP A 205 -11.83 -0.54 -9.30
CA ASP A 205 -12.26 0.69 -8.64
C ASP A 205 -11.37 0.98 -7.44
N TYR A 206 -10.64 2.09 -7.47
CA TYR A 206 -9.71 2.52 -6.43
C TYR A 206 -10.23 3.78 -5.75
N ILE A 207 -10.00 3.89 -4.46
CA ILE A 207 -10.36 5.09 -3.68
C ILE A 207 -9.10 5.80 -3.23
N GLU A 208 -8.25 5.15 -2.42
CA GLU A 208 -7.09 5.80 -1.80
C GLU A 208 -5.96 4.80 -1.60
N ALA A 209 -4.73 5.29 -1.64
CA ALA A 209 -3.56 4.55 -1.20
C ALA A 209 -2.62 5.42 -0.36
N GLU A 210 -2.20 4.90 0.78
CA GLU A 210 -1.20 5.51 1.63
C GLU A 210 0.10 4.71 1.58
N VAL A 211 1.22 5.41 1.49
CA VAL A 211 2.57 4.81 1.53
C VAL A 211 3.31 5.37 2.73
N TRP A 212 3.48 4.56 3.76
CA TRP A 212 4.09 4.95 5.01
C TRP A 212 5.58 4.62 5.01
N GLY A 213 6.39 5.65 5.14
CA GLY A 213 7.83 5.48 5.03
C GLY A 213 8.63 6.67 5.52
N VAL A 214 9.95 6.52 5.41
CA VAL A 214 10.94 7.54 5.76
C VAL A 214 11.70 7.91 4.48
N PRO A 215 11.73 9.19 4.09
CA PRO A 215 12.51 9.62 2.93
C PRO A 215 13.99 9.26 3.09
N ALA A 216 14.62 8.70 2.05
CA ALA A 216 16.04 8.46 2.06
C ALA A 216 16.82 9.78 2.28
N LYS A 217 17.87 9.70 3.08
CA LYS A 217 18.76 10.84 3.38
C LYS A 217 19.55 11.28 2.16
#